data_9d8e46854cd04bd5699d462a7cc359b2
#
_entry.id   9d8e46854cd04bd5699d462a7cc359b2
#
_cell.length_a   1.000
_cell.length_b   1.000
_cell.length_c   1.000
_cell.angle_alpha   90.00
_cell.angle_beta   90.00
_cell.angle_gamma   90.00
#
_symmetry.space_group_name_H-M   'P 1'
#
loop_
_entity.id
_entity.type
_entity.pdbx_description
1 polymer ?
#
loop_
_entity_poly.entity_id
_entity_poly.type
_entity_poly.pdbx_seq_one_letter_code
_entity_poly.pdbx_strand_id
1 'polypeptide(L)'
;MPKPELYVIYTGNRGQKPDKISLSKEFFGGADIDLEIKAKVIYESGQDDIINQYIIFCKVFNEQTKQYGMTQKAITETIRICKDRNVLREYLAQREKEVVTIMMSLFDEEQIMKSFIKSERHDEARETAERMIKIGKLSLDEIALCVPSLSLDELRELEAEVIQLA
;
A
#
# COMPACT_ATOMS: atom_id res chain seq x y z
N MET A 1 35.08 2.69 -10.84
CA MET A 1 33.93 2.52 -9.94
C MET A 1 33.04 1.40 -10.46
N PRO A 2 32.54 0.50 -9.61
CA PRO A 2 31.57 -0.51 -10.04
C PRO A 2 30.30 0.19 -10.52
N LYS A 3 29.68 -0.36 -11.58
CA LYS A 3 28.42 0.17 -12.13
C LYS A 3 27.28 -0.18 -11.16
N PRO A 4 26.47 0.78 -10.68
CA PRO A 4 25.34 0.47 -9.84
C PRO A 4 24.28 -0.31 -10.62
N GLU A 5 23.74 -1.35 -10.01
CA GLU A 5 22.61 -2.12 -10.53
C GLU A 5 21.45 -2.06 -9.54
N LEU A 6 20.25 -1.82 -10.05
CA LEU A 6 19.04 -1.75 -9.27
C LEU A 6 18.16 -2.98 -9.55
N TYR A 7 17.62 -3.56 -8.49
CA TYR A 7 16.75 -4.72 -8.55
C TYR A 7 15.46 -4.46 -7.78
N VAL A 8 14.36 -4.98 -8.31
CA VAL A 8 13.06 -5.03 -7.63
C VAL A 8 12.67 -6.49 -7.46
N ILE A 9 12.44 -6.93 -6.22
CA ILE A 9 11.90 -8.26 -5.93
C ILE A 9 10.38 -8.14 -5.97
N TYR A 10 9.75 -8.85 -6.91
CA TYR A 10 8.31 -8.80 -7.09
C TYR A 10 7.61 -9.93 -6.32
N THR A 11 6.81 -9.56 -5.33
CA THR A 11 6.07 -10.49 -4.46
C THR A 11 4.58 -10.58 -4.76
N GLY A 12 4.11 -9.86 -5.79
CA GLY A 12 2.70 -9.81 -6.18
C GLY A 12 2.28 -10.86 -7.21
N ASN A 13 1.04 -10.74 -7.72
CA ASN A 13 0.41 -11.70 -8.63
C ASN A 13 0.01 -11.07 -9.98
N ARG A 14 0.82 -10.16 -10.55
CA ARG A 14 0.52 -9.58 -11.88
C ARG A 14 0.73 -10.61 -12.99
N GLY A 15 -0.16 -10.61 -13.98
CA GLY A 15 -0.04 -11.49 -15.15
C GLY A 15 1.12 -11.11 -16.08
N GLN A 16 1.43 -9.81 -16.23
CA GLN A 16 2.57 -9.33 -16.99
C GLN A 16 3.82 -9.29 -16.11
N LYS A 17 4.91 -9.88 -16.60
CA LYS A 17 6.20 -10.00 -15.90
C LYS A 17 7.31 -9.36 -16.74
N PRO A 18 7.43 -8.02 -16.79
CA PRO A 18 8.52 -7.38 -17.50
C PRO A 18 9.87 -7.66 -16.80
N ASP A 19 10.89 -8.02 -17.54
CA ASP A 19 12.23 -8.26 -17.00
C ASP A 19 12.88 -6.99 -16.44
N LYS A 20 12.45 -5.83 -16.93
CA LYS A 20 12.95 -4.52 -16.52
C LYS A 20 11.80 -3.51 -16.45
N ILE A 21 11.88 -2.65 -15.48
CA ILE A 21 11.03 -1.47 -15.34
C ILE A 21 11.89 -0.20 -15.44
N SER A 22 11.28 0.89 -15.88
CA SER A 22 11.95 2.18 -15.98
C SER A 22 11.07 3.31 -15.48
N LEU A 23 11.68 4.33 -14.89
CA LEU A 23 10.97 5.47 -14.29
C LEU A 23 10.06 6.16 -15.30
N SER A 24 10.58 6.42 -16.51
CA SER A 24 9.83 7.07 -17.59
C SER A 24 8.56 6.29 -17.96
N LYS A 25 8.64 4.96 -18.12
CA LYS A 25 7.49 4.14 -18.51
C LYS A 25 6.45 3.98 -17.43
N GLU A 26 6.90 3.76 -16.17
CA GLU A 26 5.98 3.46 -15.07
C GLU A 26 5.21 4.70 -14.59
N PHE A 27 5.83 5.88 -14.65
CA PHE A 27 5.26 7.10 -14.05
C PHE A 27 4.97 8.22 -15.06
N PHE A 28 5.64 8.24 -16.21
CA PHE A 28 5.58 9.35 -17.17
C PHE A 28 5.13 8.93 -18.57
N GLY A 29 4.50 7.75 -18.71
CA GLY A 29 3.97 7.27 -19.98
C GLY A 29 5.01 7.06 -21.09
N GLY A 30 6.29 6.91 -20.72
CA GLY A 30 7.41 6.76 -21.63
C GLY A 30 7.97 8.07 -22.17
N ALA A 31 7.61 9.22 -21.56
CA ALA A 31 8.18 10.51 -21.93
C ALA A 31 9.71 10.54 -21.75
N ASP A 32 10.38 11.39 -22.53
CA ASP A 32 11.81 11.67 -22.35
C ASP A 32 12.01 12.50 -21.07
N ILE A 33 12.88 12.02 -20.19
CA ILE A 33 13.15 12.63 -18.89
C ILE A 33 14.65 12.72 -18.65
N ASP A 34 15.11 13.80 -18.03
CA ASP A 34 16.55 14.07 -17.79
C ASP A 34 17.22 12.99 -16.93
N LEU A 35 16.50 12.37 -16.00
CA LEU A 35 16.97 11.30 -15.14
C LEU A 35 16.18 10.02 -15.34
N GLU A 36 16.78 9.03 -16.02
CA GLU A 36 16.18 7.70 -16.20
C GLU A 36 16.74 6.69 -15.22
N ILE A 37 15.87 6.04 -14.46
CA ILE A 37 16.21 4.93 -13.56
C ILE A 37 15.63 3.65 -14.13
N LYS A 38 16.49 2.62 -14.27
CA LYS A 38 16.11 1.29 -14.75
C LYS A 38 16.42 0.25 -13.68
N ALA A 39 15.45 -0.60 -13.37
CA ALA A 39 15.62 -1.71 -12.44
C ALA A 39 15.33 -3.05 -13.12
N LYS A 40 16.09 -4.09 -12.79
CA LYS A 40 15.80 -5.48 -13.15
C LYS A 40 14.75 -6.01 -12.19
N VAL A 41 13.77 -6.77 -12.68
CA VAL A 41 12.72 -7.34 -11.83
C VAL A 41 12.99 -8.83 -11.61
N ILE A 42 13.01 -9.23 -10.35
CA ILE A 42 13.20 -10.62 -9.93
C ILE A 42 11.83 -11.19 -9.57
N TYR A 43 11.47 -12.29 -10.19
CA TYR A 43 10.25 -13.05 -9.95
C TYR A 43 10.57 -14.40 -9.33
N GLU A 44 9.55 -15.07 -8.82
CA GLU A 44 9.64 -16.48 -8.44
C GLU A 44 10.14 -17.33 -9.61
N SER A 45 11.25 -18.02 -9.41
CA SER A 45 11.98 -18.77 -10.45
C SER A 45 11.87 -20.29 -10.31
N GLY A 46 11.37 -20.77 -9.16
CA GLY A 46 11.39 -22.20 -8.83
C GLY A 46 12.77 -22.72 -8.42
N GLN A 47 13.80 -21.85 -8.34
CA GLN A 47 15.12 -22.20 -7.81
C GLN A 47 15.09 -22.20 -6.29
N ASP A 48 15.88 -23.06 -5.66
CA ASP A 48 16.01 -23.11 -4.19
C ASP A 48 17.10 -22.14 -3.70
N ASP A 49 16.91 -20.84 -3.97
CA ASP A 49 17.73 -19.76 -3.45
C ASP A 49 16.97 -18.90 -2.42
N ILE A 50 17.73 -18.13 -1.66
CA ILE A 50 17.17 -17.31 -0.57
C ILE A 50 16.15 -16.26 -1.06
N ILE A 51 16.34 -15.71 -2.27
CA ILE A 51 15.44 -14.70 -2.85
C ILE A 51 14.12 -15.36 -3.22
N ASN A 52 14.18 -16.53 -3.85
CA ASN A 52 12.97 -17.28 -4.20
C ASN A 52 12.21 -17.73 -2.95
N GLN A 53 12.90 -18.23 -1.92
CA GLN A 53 12.28 -18.58 -0.65
C GLN A 53 11.62 -17.36 0.02
N TYR A 54 12.25 -16.16 -0.06
CA TYR A 54 11.65 -14.91 0.41
C TYR A 54 10.37 -14.54 -0.38
N ILE A 55 10.38 -14.67 -1.70
CA ILE A 55 9.18 -14.43 -2.53
C ILE A 55 8.03 -15.36 -2.13
N ILE A 56 8.33 -16.65 -1.93
CA ILE A 56 7.34 -17.63 -1.47
C ILE A 56 6.80 -17.26 -0.08
N PHE A 57 7.67 -16.87 0.86
CA PHE A 57 7.27 -16.38 2.17
C PHE A 57 6.29 -15.20 2.06
N CYS A 58 6.61 -14.19 1.24
CA CYS A 58 5.73 -13.03 1.01
C CYS A 58 4.37 -13.44 0.41
N LYS A 59 4.33 -14.41 -0.50
CA LYS A 59 3.07 -14.90 -1.07
C LYS A 59 2.21 -15.60 -0.02
N VAL A 60 2.79 -16.49 0.78
CA VAL A 60 2.09 -17.14 1.89
C VAL A 60 1.57 -16.10 2.87
N PHE A 61 2.40 -15.09 3.20
CA PHE A 61 2.00 -14.00 4.07
C PHE A 61 0.80 -13.21 3.52
N ASN A 62 0.81 -12.86 2.24
CA ASN A 62 -0.30 -12.19 1.58
C ASN A 62 -1.60 -13.03 1.57
N GLU A 63 -1.49 -14.36 1.49
CA GLU A 63 -2.63 -15.26 1.61
C GLU A 63 -3.19 -15.28 3.04
N GLN A 64 -2.31 -15.37 4.04
CA GLN A 64 -2.72 -15.39 5.44
C GLN A 64 -3.31 -14.05 5.90
N THR A 65 -2.77 -12.91 5.43
CA THR A 65 -3.35 -11.59 5.74
C THR A 65 -4.71 -11.37 5.08
N LYS A 66 -4.99 -11.96 3.93
CA LYS A 66 -6.35 -11.95 3.34
C LYS A 66 -7.34 -12.74 4.19
N GLN A 67 -6.91 -13.82 4.83
CA GLN A 67 -7.77 -14.69 5.64
C GLN A 67 -7.97 -14.18 7.07
N TYR A 68 -6.90 -13.68 7.72
CA TYR A 68 -6.90 -13.33 9.15
C TYR A 68 -6.73 -11.83 9.41
N GLY A 69 -6.65 -11.01 8.35
CA GLY A 69 -6.31 -9.59 8.48
C GLY A 69 -4.84 -9.38 8.88
N MET A 70 -4.48 -8.13 9.16
CA MET A 70 -3.16 -7.76 9.68
C MET A 70 -3.07 -8.05 11.18
N THR A 71 -2.88 -9.31 11.52
CA THR A 71 -2.87 -9.80 12.90
C THR A 71 -1.67 -10.69 13.18
N GLN A 72 -1.32 -10.82 14.46
CA GLN A 72 -0.29 -11.77 14.88
C GLN A 72 -0.60 -13.21 14.40
N LYS A 73 -1.88 -13.57 14.32
CA LYS A 73 -2.29 -14.89 13.82
C LYS A 73 -1.87 -15.10 12.37
N ALA A 74 -2.03 -14.09 11.49
CA ALA A 74 -1.58 -14.18 10.10
C ALA A 74 -0.07 -14.45 10.01
N ILE A 75 0.72 -13.79 10.86
CA ILE A 75 2.18 -13.96 10.89
C ILE A 75 2.55 -15.36 11.39
N THR A 76 1.98 -15.80 12.50
CA THR A 76 2.30 -17.13 13.07
C THR A 76 1.90 -18.27 12.13
N GLU A 77 0.75 -18.19 11.46
CA GLU A 77 0.36 -19.16 10.43
C GLU A 77 1.29 -19.12 9.22
N THR A 78 1.72 -17.95 8.77
CA THR A 78 2.73 -17.82 7.71
C THR A 78 4.02 -18.55 8.07
N ILE A 79 4.54 -18.30 9.27
CA ILE A 79 5.77 -18.95 9.76
C ILE A 79 5.59 -20.46 9.82
N ARG A 80 4.46 -20.94 10.35
CA ARG A 80 4.15 -22.37 10.43
C ARG A 80 4.15 -23.02 9.04
N ILE A 81 3.38 -22.46 8.10
CA ILE A 81 3.26 -22.98 6.73
C ILE A 81 4.63 -22.98 6.03
N CYS A 82 5.40 -21.91 6.17
CA CYS A 82 6.72 -21.82 5.55
C CYS A 82 7.70 -22.84 6.12
N LYS A 83 7.70 -23.06 7.44
CA LYS A 83 8.50 -24.11 8.09
C LYS A 83 8.11 -25.51 7.59
N ASP A 84 6.81 -25.79 7.44
CA ASP A 84 6.31 -27.07 6.92
C ASP A 84 6.69 -27.32 5.45
N ARG A 85 6.75 -26.23 4.64
CA ARG A 85 7.16 -26.28 3.23
C ARG A 85 8.68 -26.17 3.02
N ASN A 86 9.48 -26.18 4.07
CA ASN A 86 10.93 -25.97 4.03
C ASN A 86 11.38 -24.61 3.45
N VAL A 87 10.52 -23.59 3.55
CA VAL A 87 10.81 -22.22 3.10
C VAL A 87 11.38 -21.42 4.26
N LEU A 88 12.62 -20.92 4.14
CA LEU A 88 13.33 -20.19 5.19
C LEU A 88 13.33 -20.91 6.55
N ARG A 89 13.22 -22.25 6.55
CA ARG A 89 12.91 -23.05 7.73
C ARG A 89 13.84 -22.80 8.89
N GLU A 90 15.16 -22.86 8.65
CA GLU A 90 16.17 -22.70 9.69
C GLU A 90 16.13 -21.27 10.28
N TYR A 91 16.03 -20.26 9.41
CA TYR A 91 15.94 -18.86 9.81
C TYR A 91 14.69 -18.61 10.66
N LEU A 92 13.53 -19.07 10.21
CA LEU A 92 12.27 -18.90 10.92
C LEU A 92 12.23 -19.68 12.24
N ALA A 93 12.87 -20.88 12.31
CA ALA A 93 12.97 -21.64 13.55
C ALA A 93 13.83 -20.95 14.62
N GLN A 94 14.91 -20.31 14.20
CA GLN A 94 15.84 -19.64 15.13
C GLN A 94 15.36 -18.25 15.55
N ARG A 95 14.61 -17.53 14.68
CA ARG A 95 14.27 -16.11 14.87
C ARG A 95 12.77 -15.82 14.83
N GLU A 96 11.93 -16.80 15.16
CA GLU A 96 10.47 -16.66 15.08
C GLU A 96 9.94 -15.43 15.81
N LYS A 97 10.39 -15.21 17.06
CA LYS A 97 9.94 -14.06 17.88
C LYS A 97 10.35 -12.72 17.26
N GLU A 98 11.57 -12.65 16.72
CA GLU A 98 12.08 -11.46 16.07
C GLU A 98 11.27 -11.12 14.81
N VAL A 99 11.01 -12.14 13.97
CA VAL A 99 10.17 -11.99 12.77
C VAL A 99 8.77 -11.52 13.12
N VAL A 100 8.13 -12.12 14.13
CA VAL A 100 6.80 -11.68 14.60
C VAL A 100 6.83 -10.22 15.04
N THR A 101 7.82 -9.82 15.82
CA THR A 101 7.93 -8.45 16.33
C THR A 101 8.11 -7.44 15.20
N ILE A 102 9.02 -7.71 14.24
CA ILE A 102 9.26 -6.83 13.09
C ILE A 102 7.99 -6.72 12.23
N MET A 103 7.34 -7.85 11.93
CA MET A 103 6.15 -7.83 11.10
C MET A 103 4.95 -7.15 11.77
N MET A 104 4.83 -7.25 13.10
CA MET A 104 3.81 -6.50 13.86
C MET A 104 4.06 -5.00 13.80
N SER A 105 5.31 -4.55 13.94
CA SER A 105 5.63 -3.13 13.82
C SER A 105 5.31 -2.57 12.43
N LEU A 106 5.54 -3.35 11.36
CA LEU A 106 5.14 -2.96 10.00
C LEU A 106 3.61 -2.85 9.83
N PHE A 107 2.84 -3.69 10.52
CA PHE A 107 1.38 -3.57 10.54
C PHE A 107 0.91 -2.28 11.21
N ASP A 108 1.52 -1.93 12.35
CA ASP A 108 1.19 -0.69 13.05
C ASP A 108 1.50 0.55 12.19
N GLU A 109 2.66 0.57 11.53
CA GLU A 109 3.04 1.63 10.60
C GLU A 109 2.07 1.74 9.40
N GLU A 110 1.65 0.62 8.82
CA GLU A 110 0.69 0.62 7.72
C GLU A 110 -0.70 1.11 8.17
N GLN A 111 -1.15 0.75 9.37
CA GLN A 111 -2.41 1.25 9.91
C GLN A 111 -2.35 2.75 10.20
N ILE A 112 -1.25 3.23 10.77
CA ILE A 112 -1.01 4.66 10.99
C ILE A 112 -1.02 5.41 9.65
N MET A 113 -0.33 4.90 8.64
CA MET A 113 -0.29 5.51 7.32
C MET A 113 -1.67 5.53 6.66
N LYS A 114 -2.44 4.45 6.75
CA LYS A 114 -3.83 4.41 6.22
C LYS A 114 -4.74 5.41 6.93
N SER A 115 -4.60 5.53 8.24
CA SER A 115 -5.36 6.50 9.03
C SER A 115 -5.01 7.93 8.64
N PHE A 116 -3.72 8.21 8.47
CA PHE A 116 -3.22 9.51 8.01
C PHE A 116 -3.76 9.87 6.62
N ILE A 117 -3.61 8.96 5.63
CA ILE A 117 -4.13 9.18 4.26
C ILE A 117 -5.65 9.39 4.26
N LYS A 118 -6.38 8.67 5.12
CA LYS A 118 -7.84 8.84 5.24
C LYS A 118 -8.18 10.21 5.80
N SER A 119 -7.46 10.68 6.81
CA SER A 119 -7.62 12.02 7.40
C SER A 119 -7.34 13.11 6.37
N GLU A 120 -6.19 13.05 5.69
CA GLU A 120 -5.81 14.02 4.65
C GLU A 120 -6.86 14.11 3.53
N ARG A 121 -7.38 12.96 3.06
CA ARG A 121 -8.43 12.95 2.03
C ARG A 121 -9.75 13.54 2.53
N HIS A 122 -10.08 13.34 3.79
CA HIS A 122 -11.28 13.90 4.39
C HIS A 122 -11.15 15.42 4.54
N ASP A 123 -9.99 15.92 4.96
CA ASP A 123 -9.71 17.34 5.10
C ASP A 123 -9.74 18.04 3.73
N GLU A 124 -9.13 17.45 2.69
CA GLU A 124 -9.17 17.94 1.31
C GLU A 124 -10.60 17.98 0.74
N ALA A 125 -11.42 16.95 1.05
CA ALA A 125 -12.82 16.92 0.68
C ALA A 125 -13.62 18.01 1.38
N ARG A 126 -13.36 18.28 2.66
CA ARG A 126 -13.99 19.35 3.45
C ARG A 126 -13.67 20.72 2.87
N GLU A 127 -12.40 21.01 2.55
CA GLU A 127 -12.01 22.26 1.89
C GLU A 127 -12.67 22.45 0.52
N THR A 128 -12.83 21.35 -0.23
CA THR A 128 -13.48 21.37 -1.53
C THR A 128 -14.98 21.64 -1.40
N ALA A 129 -15.65 20.98 -0.46
CA ALA A 129 -17.05 21.23 -0.14
C ALA A 129 -17.30 22.67 0.33
N GLU A 130 -16.44 23.21 1.20
CA GLU A 130 -16.51 24.59 1.68
C GLU A 130 -16.43 25.59 0.52
N ARG A 131 -15.50 25.38 -0.43
CA ARG A 131 -15.42 26.20 -1.64
C ARG A 131 -16.69 26.13 -2.49
N MET A 132 -17.28 24.93 -2.66
CA MET A 132 -18.53 24.74 -3.42
C MET A 132 -19.71 25.43 -2.74
N ILE A 133 -19.83 25.33 -1.41
CA ILE A 133 -20.86 26.00 -0.61
C ILE A 133 -20.72 27.53 -0.75
N LYS A 134 -19.52 28.09 -0.64
CA LYS A 134 -19.27 29.55 -0.82
C LYS A 134 -19.63 30.04 -2.20
N ILE A 135 -19.49 29.23 -3.25
CA ILE A 135 -19.91 29.57 -4.61
C ILE A 135 -21.44 29.63 -4.73
N GLY A 136 -22.17 28.85 -3.93
CA GLY A 136 -23.63 28.90 -3.83
C GLY A 136 -24.40 28.46 -5.09
N LYS A 137 -23.77 27.71 -5.99
CA LYS A 137 -24.37 27.25 -7.26
C LYS A 137 -24.90 25.82 -7.23
N LEU A 138 -24.53 25.03 -6.23
CA LEU A 138 -24.86 23.64 -6.09
C LEU A 138 -25.64 23.41 -4.79
N SER A 139 -26.60 22.51 -4.83
CA SER A 139 -27.25 22.00 -3.62
C SER A 139 -26.34 21.08 -2.83
N LEU A 140 -26.62 20.85 -1.54
CA LEU A 140 -25.84 19.93 -0.71
C LEU A 140 -25.85 18.49 -1.27
N ASP A 141 -26.95 18.05 -1.89
CA ASP A 141 -27.04 16.75 -2.55
C ASP A 141 -26.09 16.64 -3.75
N GLU A 142 -25.99 17.71 -4.55
CA GLU A 142 -25.05 17.77 -5.68
C GLU A 142 -23.59 17.85 -5.20
N ILE A 143 -23.33 18.57 -4.11
CA ILE A 143 -21.99 18.61 -3.48
C ILE A 143 -21.62 17.23 -2.94
N ALA A 144 -22.54 16.48 -2.33
CA ALA A 144 -22.31 15.12 -1.85
C ALA A 144 -21.89 14.15 -2.98
N LEU A 145 -22.39 14.35 -4.20
CA LEU A 145 -21.94 13.56 -5.37
C LEU A 145 -20.51 13.91 -5.79
N CYS A 146 -20.07 15.15 -5.58
CA CYS A 146 -18.70 15.59 -5.91
C CYS A 146 -17.67 15.19 -4.84
N VAL A 147 -18.09 15.10 -3.58
CA VAL A 147 -17.23 14.75 -2.42
C VAL A 147 -17.81 13.57 -1.63
N PRO A 148 -17.81 12.38 -2.19
CA PRO A 148 -18.49 11.21 -1.62
C PRO A 148 -17.88 10.71 -0.30
N SER A 149 -16.77 11.28 0.14
CA SER A 149 -16.13 11.00 1.43
C SER A 149 -16.79 11.76 2.59
N LEU A 150 -17.63 12.76 2.31
CA LEU A 150 -18.40 13.50 3.31
C LEU A 150 -19.86 13.05 3.30
N SER A 151 -20.44 12.89 4.49
CA SER A 151 -21.87 12.64 4.66
C SER A 151 -22.69 13.92 4.47
N LEU A 152 -23.99 13.79 4.19
CA LEU A 152 -24.88 14.94 4.12
C LEU A 152 -24.97 15.72 5.44
N ASP A 153 -24.82 15.06 6.58
CA ASP A 153 -24.85 15.72 7.88
C ASP A 153 -23.59 16.58 8.09
N GLU A 154 -22.42 16.08 7.70
CA GLU A 154 -21.18 16.87 7.71
C GLU A 154 -21.24 18.06 6.76
N LEU A 155 -21.89 17.92 5.59
CA LEU A 155 -22.09 19.03 4.65
C LEU A 155 -23.05 20.10 5.21
N ARG A 156 -24.08 19.71 5.96
CA ARG A 156 -24.98 20.66 6.63
C ARG A 156 -24.29 21.43 7.75
N GLU A 157 -23.44 20.74 8.53
CA GLU A 157 -22.63 21.39 9.57
C GLU A 157 -21.68 22.40 8.93
N LEU A 158 -21.00 22.01 7.84
CA LEU A 158 -20.08 22.88 7.12
C LEU A 158 -20.78 24.10 6.50
N GLU A 159 -22.00 23.92 5.95
CA GLU A 159 -22.82 25.01 5.43
C GLU A 159 -23.16 26.01 6.55
N ALA A 160 -23.56 25.53 7.73
CA ALA A 160 -23.85 26.37 8.87
C ALA A 160 -22.62 27.15 9.35
N GLU A 161 -21.43 26.52 9.37
CA GLU A 161 -20.17 27.19 9.69
C GLU A 161 -19.83 28.29 8.67
N VAL A 162 -19.98 28.03 7.37
CA VAL A 162 -19.70 28.99 6.29
C VAL A 162 -20.63 30.19 6.37
N ILE A 163 -21.93 29.98 6.67
CA ILE A 163 -22.91 31.05 6.80
C ILE A 163 -22.64 31.93 8.03
N GLN A 164 -22.12 31.36 9.14
CA GLN A 164 -21.79 32.12 10.34
C GLN A 164 -20.54 33.02 10.16
N LEU A 165 -19.66 32.67 9.21
CA LEU A 165 -18.40 33.37 8.94
C LEU A 165 -18.53 34.41 7.81
N ALA A 166 -19.67 34.49 7.12
CA ALA A 166 -19.95 35.40 6.02
C ALA A 166 -20.69 36.65 6.48
#